data_8adb28f48845e72c46c24ca969b1eeff
#
_entry.id   8adb28f48845e72c46c24ca969b1eeff
#
_cell.length_a   1.000
_cell.length_b   1.000
_cell.length_c   1.000
_cell.angle_alpha   90.00
_cell.angle_beta   90.00
_cell.angle_gamma   90.00
#
_symmetry.space_group_name_H-M   'P 1'
#
loop_
_entity.id
_entity.type
_entity.pdbx_description
1 polymer ?
#
loop_
_entity_poly.entity_id
_entity_poly.type
_entity_poly.pdbx_seq_one_letter_code
_entity_poly.pdbx_strand_id
1 'polypeptide(L)'
;MIFQMLLNSSGLILIIIVLRKFAWKLFPGRMFVLLWMLVLLRLMLPVKLPIFFKTKLPIVNQNKVSFYVINKNENINLMVVGGIIWGSVAVIFLGTLFYEYYKGYVLLAQAVPFTDCNSQTLKEITKRKVKICVSDRVVTPVTYGILKPHIVLPESMNYNNASLVQHIIIHEAFHIYWMDNLVKFLSFFMRSIYWFNPLMWLLCFYLSKDIEMACDENVISYIGH
;
A
#
# COMPACT_ATOMS: atom_id res chain seq x y z
N MET A 1 11.84 15.50 15.85
CA MET A 1 11.48 15.56 14.43
C MET A 1 10.62 14.37 14.01
N ILE A 2 11.09 13.12 14.18
CA ILE A 2 10.36 11.90 13.81
C ILE A 2 9.00 11.78 14.53
N PHE A 3 8.96 12.05 15.83
CA PHE A 3 7.73 12.01 16.63
C PHE A 3 6.65 13.00 16.12
N GLN A 4 7.04 14.20 15.73
CA GLN A 4 6.10 15.19 15.15
C GLN A 4 5.59 14.74 13.76
N MET A 5 6.45 14.10 12.97
CA MET A 5 6.02 13.52 11.68
C MET A 5 4.98 12.43 11.89
N LEU A 6 5.21 11.55 12.87
CA LEU A 6 4.27 10.49 13.22
C LEU A 6 2.93 11.04 13.69
N LEU A 7 2.93 12.01 14.60
CA LEU A 7 1.71 12.65 15.10
C LEU A 7 0.91 13.29 13.97
N ASN A 8 1.57 14.06 13.12
CA ASN A 8 0.92 14.74 12.00
C ASN A 8 0.38 13.77 10.95
N SER A 9 1.13 12.70 10.65
CA SER A 9 0.68 11.67 9.71
C SER A 9 -0.47 10.86 10.30
N SER A 10 -0.44 10.57 11.60
CA SER A 10 -1.54 9.91 12.31
C SER A 10 -2.80 10.77 12.31
N GLY A 11 -2.66 12.08 12.51
CA GLY A 11 -3.78 13.03 12.39
C GLY A 11 -4.37 13.05 10.98
N LEU A 12 -3.54 13.06 9.94
CA LEU A 12 -4.00 13.00 8.55
C LEU A 12 -4.74 11.69 8.25
N ILE A 13 -4.23 10.55 8.72
CA ILE A 13 -4.89 9.24 8.56
C ILE A 13 -6.30 9.30 9.17
N LEU A 14 -6.44 9.82 10.39
CA LEU A 14 -7.75 9.94 11.06
C LEU A 14 -8.69 10.87 10.29
N ILE A 15 -8.20 12.01 9.80
CA ILE A 15 -9.00 12.94 8.99
C ILE A 15 -9.50 12.24 7.72
N ILE A 16 -8.65 11.50 7.01
CA ILE A 16 -9.06 10.78 5.80
C ILE A 16 -10.08 9.69 6.12
N ILE A 17 -9.93 8.96 7.23
CA ILE A 17 -10.91 7.95 7.66
C ILE A 17 -12.26 8.58 7.93
N VAL A 18 -12.30 9.71 8.63
CA VAL A 18 -13.53 10.46 8.91
C VAL A 18 -14.15 10.98 7.61
N LEU A 19 -13.33 11.62 6.76
CA LEU A 19 -13.77 12.14 5.47
C LEU A 19 -14.34 11.02 4.59
N ARG A 20 -13.69 9.85 4.55
CA ARG A 20 -14.17 8.68 3.85
C ARG A 20 -15.55 8.24 4.34
N LYS A 21 -15.79 8.24 5.66
CA LYS A 21 -17.08 7.83 6.24
C LYS A 21 -18.24 8.73 5.80
N PHE A 22 -18.00 10.04 5.66
CA PHE A 22 -19.05 11.01 5.33
C PHE A 22 -19.14 11.31 3.83
N ALA A 23 -18.04 11.22 3.11
CA ALA A 23 -17.94 11.72 1.74
C ALA A 23 -17.72 10.63 0.67
N TRP A 24 -17.78 9.33 1.05
CA TRP A 24 -17.53 8.23 0.12
C TRP A 24 -18.51 8.17 -1.07
N LYS A 25 -19.72 8.71 -0.91
CA LYS A 25 -20.74 8.79 -1.97
C LYS A 25 -20.55 10.01 -2.89
N LEU A 26 -19.80 11.02 -2.43
CA LEU A 26 -19.63 12.29 -3.13
C LEU A 26 -18.38 12.32 -4.00
N PHE A 27 -17.37 11.52 -3.65
CA PHE A 27 -16.08 11.54 -4.33
C PHE A 27 -15.76 10.17 -4.95
N PRO A 28 -15.15 10.14 -6.14
CA PRO A 28 -14.70 8.92 -6.77
C PRO A 28 -13.64 8.22 -5.91
N GLY A 29 -13.65 6.88 -5.92
CA GLY A 29 -12.72 6.07 -5.13
C GLY A 29 -11.26 6.44 -5.35
N ARG A 30 -10.90 6.88 -6.54
CA ARG A 30 -9.53 7.29 -6.89
C ARG A 30 -9.03 8.51 -6.10
N MET A 31 -9.90 9.42 -5.71
CA MET A 31 -9.51 10.54 -4.85
C MET A 31 -9.02 10.07 -3.48
N PHE A 32 -9.65 9.06 -2.90
CA PHE A 32 -9.20 8.50 -1.61
C PHE A 32 -7.84 7.81 -1.76
N VAL A 33 -7.60 7.08 -2.85
CA VAL A 33 -6.28 6.49 -3.14
C VAL A 33 -5.20 7.57 -3.21
N LEU A 34 -5.47 8.70 -3.89
CA LEU A 34 -4.54 9.83 -3.95
C LEU A 34 -4.27 10.46 -2.57
N LEU A 35 -5.29 10.60 -1.73
CA LEU A 35 -5.11 11.09 -0.35
C LEU A 35 -4.22 10.15 0.47
N TRP A 36 -4.39 8.83 0.34
CA TRP A 36 -3.52 7.85 0.98
C TRP A 36 -2.08 7.93 0.47
N MET A 37 -1.90 8.12 -0.83
CA MET A 37 -0.58 8.33 -1.44
C MET A 37 0.13 9.56 -0.89
N LEU A 38 -0.59 10.67 -0.65
CA LEU A 38 -0.03 11.87 -0.02
C LEU A 38 0.46 11.59 1.42
N VAL A 39 -0.27 10.78 2.19
CA VAL A 39 0.18 10.37 3.52
C VAL A 39 1.44 9.51 3.45
N LEU A 40 1.47 8.53 2.53
CA LEU A 40 2.65 7.69 2.32
C LEU A 40 3.87 8.51 1.88
N LEU A 41 3.68 9.44 0.94
CA LEU A 41 4.74 10.35 0.50
C LEU A 41 5.28 11.20 1.66
N ARG A 42 4.39 11.72 2.51
CA ARG A 42 4.77 12.47 3.69
C ARG A 42 5.59 11.63 4.69
N LEU A 43 5.24 10.35 4.85
CA LEU A 43 5.98 9.44 5.73
C LEU A 43 7.37 9.09 5.18
N MET A 44 7.52 9.08 3.86
CA MET A 44 8.82 8.83 3.20
C MET A 44 9.74 10.04 3.24
N LEU A 45 9.18 11.25 3.09
CA LEU A 45 9.98 12.47 3.00
C LEU A 45 9.99 13.18 4.36
N PRO A 46 11.16 13.34 5.02
CA PRO A 46 11.30 14.07 6.28
C PRO A 46 11.23 15.60 6.05
N VAL A 47 10.26 16.07 5.26
CA VAL A 47 10.09 17.48 4.95
C VAL A 47 9.43 18.19 6.12
N LYS A 48 10.03 19.29 6.57
CA LYS A 48 9.43 20.22 7.55
C LYS A 48 8.35 21.05 6.85
N LEU A 49 7.15 20.49 6.68
CA LEU A 49 6.02 21.30 6.25
C LEU A 49 5.53 22.17 7.41
N PRO A 50 5.08 23.42 7.15
CA PRO A 50 4.50 24.26 8.19
C PRO A 50 3.28 23.53 8.79
N ILE A 51 3.31 23.35 10.09
CA ILE A 51 2.42 22.48 10.85
C ILE A 51 1.08 23.16 11.04
N PHE A 52 -0.02 22.48 10.67
CA PHE A 52 -1.37 22.88 11.04
C PHE A 52 -1.64 22.79 12.55
N PHE A 53 -0.86 22.00 13.29
CA PHE A 53 -0.95 21.88 14.73
C PHE A 53 0.38 22.29 15.38
N LYS A 54 0.52 23.57 15.72
CA LYS A 54 1.47 24.00 16.76
C LYS A 54 0.90 23.54 18.11
N THR A 55 1.13 22.29 18.50
CA THR A 55 1.00 21.97 19.92
C THR A 55 2.09 22.77 20.63
N LYS A 56 1.70 23.84 21.29
CA LYS A 56 2.51 24.44 22.35
C LYS A 56 2.55 23.39 23.46
N LEU A 57 3.52 22.48 23.39
CA LEU A 57 3.85 21.70 24.58
C LEU A 57 4.18 22.74 25.66
N PRO A 58 3.62 22.61 26.88
CA PRO A 58 3.98 23.51 27.94
C PRO A 58 5.50 23.48 28.06
N ILE A 59 6.10 24.65 28.02
CA ILE A 59 7.53 24.83 28.27
C ILE A 59 7.75 24.32 29.68
N VAL A 60 8.16 23.06 29.81
CA VAL A 60 8.68 22.55 31.09
C VAL A 60 9.91 23.36 31.37
N ASN A 61 9.80 24.22 32.38
CA ASN A 61 10.82 25.12 32.81
C ASN A 61 12.10 24.33 33.09
N GLN A 62 13.12 24.48 32.23
CA GLN A 62 14.36 23.69 32.26
C GLN A 62 15.19 23.90 33.54
N ASN A 63 14.76 24.79 34.43
CA ASN A 63 15.47 25.13 35.66
C ASN A 63 15.28 24.15 36.83
N LYS A 64 14.61 23.02 36.62
CA LYS A 64 14.43 21.98 37.65
C LYS A 64 14.93 20.57 37.26
N VAL A 65 15.77 20.45 36.25
CA VAL A 65 16.38 19.17 35.89
C VAL A 65 17.87 19.11 36.26
N SER A 66 18.20 19.61 37.46
CA SER A 66 19.57 19.50 37.99
C SER A 66 19.72 18.44 39.08
N PHE A 67 18.97 17.36 38.98
CA PHE A 67 19.11 16.28 39.95
C PHE A 67 18.96 14.89 39.32
N TYR A 68 19.82 14.56 38.36
CA TYR A 68 20.25 13.19 38.18
C TYR A 68 21.74 13.18 37.90
N VAL A 69 22.54 13.19 38.95
CA VAL A 69 23.91 12.62 38.90
C VAL A 69 23.73 11.16 38.54
N ILE A 70 23.81 10.87 37.24
CA ILE A 70 23.76 9.50 36.76
C ILE A 70 25.06 8.84 37.22
N ASN A 71 24.91 8.00 38.20
CA ASN A 71 25.93 7.06 38.62
C ASN A 71 26.33 6.26 37.38
N LYS A 72 27.57 6.38 36.97
CA LYS A 72 28.14 5.75 35.75
C LYS A 72 28.39 4.26 36.02
N ASN A 73 27.35 3.53 36.34
CA ASN A 73 27.35 2.06 36.41
C ASN A 73 26.45 1.59 35.25
N GLU A 74 27.07 1.05 34.21
CA GLU A 74 26.58 0.11 33.19
C GLU A 74 25.04 0.07 32.96
N ASN A 75 24.40 1.23 32.87
CA ASN A 75 23.00 1.26 32.50
C ASN A 75 22.95 1.05 30.99
N ILE A 76 22.54 -0.15 30.58
CA ILE A 76 22.10 -0.43 29.23
C ILE A 76 21.21 0.73 28.82
N ASN A 77 21.65 1.52 27.84
CA ASN A 77 20.94 2.72 27.45
C ASN A 77 19.57 2.29 26.88
N LEU A 78 18.51 2.58 27.60
CA LEU A 78 17.14 2.16 27.25
C LEU A 78 16.76 2.53 25.82
N MET A 79 17.32 3.63 25.31
CA MET A 79 17.16 4.04 23.91
C MET A 79 17.80 3.06 22.93
N VAL A 80 18.96 2.50 23.28
CA VAL A 80 19.66 1.51 22.44
C VAL A 80 18.85 0.21 22.41
N VAL A 81 18.38 -0.25 23.56
CA VAL A 81 17.53 -1.45 23.63
C VAL A 81 16.24 -1.25 22.85
N GLY A 82 15.57 -0.12 23.02
CA GLY A 82 14.37 0.22 22.26
C GLY A 82 14.62 0.27 20.75
N GLY A 83 15.76 0.83 20.32
CA GLY A 83 16.17 0.87 18.92
C GLY A 83 16.45 -0.53 18.34
N ILE A 84 17.08 -1.42 19.11
CA ILE A 84 17.34 -2.81 18.70
C ILE A 84 16.00 -3.57 18.55
N ILE A 85 15.09 -3.44 19.53
CA ILE A 85 13.78 -4.10 19.48
C ILE A 85 13.00 -3.58 18.26
N TRP A 86 12.93 -2.25 18.06
CA TRP A 86 12.25 -1.67 16.92
C TRP A 86 12.84 -2.16 15.60
N GLY A 87 14.17 -2.14 15.47
CA GLY A 87 14.86 -2.56 14.25
C GLY A 87 14.69 -4.04 13.95
N SER A 88 14.79 -4.92 14.96
CA SER A 88 14.61 -6.37 14.77
C SER A 88 13.19 -6.71 14.30
N VAL A 89 12.16 -6.10 14.88
CA VAL A 89 10.78 -6.30 14.44
C VAL A 89 10.56 -5.74 13.02
N ALA A 90 11.09 -4.56 12.71
CA ALA A 90 11.01 -3.99 11.37
C ALA A 90 11.67 -4.90 10.32
N VAL A 91 12.84 -5.48 10.63
CA VAL A 91 13.54 -6.43 9.74
C VAL A 91 12.71 -7.69 9.53
N ILE A 92 12.06 -8.21 10.57
CA ILE A 92 11.18 -9.38 10.44
C ILE A 92 10.01 -9.06 9.48
N PHE A 93 9.32 -7.91 9.66
CA PHE A 93 8.22 -7.51 8.77
C PHE A 93 8.68 -7.26 7.34
N LEU A 94 9.84 -6.64 7.14
CA LEU A 94 10.42 -6.49 5.80
C LEU A 94 10.78 -7.85 5.20
N GLY A 95 11.36 -8.74 5.99
CA GLY A 95 11.68 -10.11 5.55
C GLY A 95 10.44 -10.88 5.10
N THR A 96 9.34 -10.80 5.86
CA THR A 96 8.07 -11.43 5.45
C THR A 96 7.51 -10.79 4.18
N LEU A 97 7.57 -9.46 4.04
CA LEU A 97 7.13 -8.76 2.83
C LEU A 97 7.89 -9.24 1.58
N PHE A 98 9.22 -9.28 1.65
CA PHE A 98 10.06 -9.74 0.53
C PHE A 98 9.89 -11.23 0.26
N TYR A 99 9.71 -12.04 1.30
CA TYR A 99 9.45 -13.48 1.16
C TYR A 99 8.13 -13.74 0.42
N GLU A 100 7.04 -13.09 0.80
CA GLU A 100 5.74 -13.24 0.12
C GLU A 100 5.80 -12.73 -1.32
N TYR A 101 6.52 -11.63 -1.56
CA TYR A 101 6.73 -11.13 -2.92
C TYR A 101 7.53 -12.13 -3.77
N TYR A 102 8.60 -12.69 -3.23
CA TYR A 102 9.43 -13.71 -3.90
C TYR A 102 8.64 -15.00 -4.15
N LYS A 103 7.91 -15.48 -3.15
CA LYS A 103 7.03 -16.65 -3.28
C LYS A 103 6.01 -16.47 -4.41
N GLY A 104 5.34 -15.32 -4.45
CA GLY A 104 4.45 -14.96 -5.55
C GLY A 104 5.17 -15.00 -6.90
N TYR A 105 6.37 -14.43 -6.99
CA TYR A 105 7.16 -14.45 -8.20
C TYR A 105 7.46 -15.88 -8.69
N VAL A 106 7.92 -16.76 -7.80
CA VAL A 106 8.24 -18.16 -8.12
C VAL A 106 6.99 -18.94 -8.57
N LEU A 107 5.87 -18.75 -7.87
CA LEU A 107 4.60 -19.39 -8.22
C LEU A 107 4.13 -19.01 -9.62
N LEU A 108 4.24 -17.75 -9.97
CA LEU A 108 3.74 -17.20 -11.23
C LEU A 108 4.72 -17.36 -12.39
N ALA A 109 6.01 -17.56 -12.10
CA ALA A 109 7.01 -17.88 -13.15
C ALA A 109 6.72 -19.22 -13.86
N GLN A 110 5.93 -20.10 -13.24
CA GLN A 110 5.52 -21.39 -13.80
C GLN A 110 4.17 -21.31 -14.55
N ALA A 111 3.53 -20.15 -14.61
CA ALA A 111 2.27 -19.96 -15.32
C ALA A 111 2.46 -20.06 -16.83
N VAL A 112 1.52 -20.72 -17.50
CA VAL A 112 1.55 -20.97 -18.96
C VAL A 112 1.02 -19.73 -19.69
N PRO A 113 1.69 -19.23 -20.74
CA PRO A 113 1.19 -18.11 -21.52
C PRO A 113 -0.18 -18.43 -22.16
N PHE A 114 -1.11 -17.50 -22.03
CA PHE A 114 -2.44 -17.58 -22.65
C PHE A 114 -2.44 -16.76 -23.95
N THR A 115 -2.65 -17.44 -25.08
CA THR A 115 -2.53 -16.85 -26.43
C THR A 115 -3.84 -16.36 -27.03
N ASP A 116 -4.98 -16.82 -26.53
CA ASP A 116 -6.30 -16.56 -27.14
C ASP A 116 -6.95 -15.23 -26.73
N CYS A 117 -6.20 -14.31 -26.16
CA CYS A 117 -6.76 -13.07 -25.67
C CYS A 117 -6.52 -11.87 -26.59
N ASN A 118 -7.58 -11.08 -26.79
CA ASN A 118 -7.53 -9.86 -27.58
C ASN A 118 -6.57 -8.84 -26.95
N SER A 119 -5.31 -8.85 -27.40
CA SER A 119 -4.25 -7.96 -26.94
C SER A 119 -4.53 -6.48 -27.24
N GLN A 120 -5.56 -6.19 -28.03
CA GLN A 120 -5.93 -4.84 -28.44
C GLN A 120 -6.55 -4.05 -27.29
N THR A 121 -7.51 -4.64 -26.56
CA THR A 121 -8.13 -4.02 -25.38
C THR A 121 -7.09 -3.66 -24.30
N LEU A 122 -6.12 -4.54 -24.07
CA LEU A 122 -5.04 -4.27 -23.13
C LEU A 122 -4.17 -3.07 -23.55
N LYS A 123 -3.89 -2.93 -24.86
CA LYS A 123 -3.08 -1.82 -25.38
C LYS A 123 -3.82 -0.49 -25.32
N GLU A 124 -5.15 -0.51 -25.39
CA GLU A 124 -5.98 0.68 -25.26
C GLU A 124 -6.00 1.19 -23.80
N ILE A 125 -6.09 0.29 -22.80
CA ILE A 125 -6.14 0.65 -21.39
C ILE A 125 -4.76 0.98 -20.87
N THR A 126 -3.75 0.13 -21.17
CA THR A 126 -2.39 0.32 -20.63
C THR A 126 -1.35 0.31 -21.74
N LYS A 127 -0.47 1.32 -21.77
CA LYS A 127 0.68 1.39 -22.70
C LYS A 127 1.80 0.43 -22.33
N ARG A 128 1.65 -0.34 -21.26
CA ARG A 128 2.67 -1.28 -20.77
C ARG A 128 2.53 -2.63 -21.47
N LYS A 129 3.67 -3.31 -21.63
CA LYS A 129 3.67 -4.69 -22.14
C LYS A 129 3.18 -5.63 -21.04
N VAL A 130 1.99 -6.16 -21.18
CA VAL A 130 1.35 -7.09 -20.25
C VAL A 130 1.37 -8.48 -20.86
N LYS A 131 1.71 -9.50 -20.06
CA LYS A 131 1.56 -10.91 -20.43
C LYS A 131 0.35 -11.47 -19.68
N ILE A 132 -0.48 -12.25 -20.37
CA ILE A 132 -1.56 -13.00 -19.76
C ILE A 132 -1.07 -14.45 -19.65
N CYS A 133 -1.26 -15.03 -18.49
CA CYS A 133 -0.86 -16.40 -18.18
C CYS A 133 -2.01 -17.12 -17.46
N VAL A 134 -2.00 -18.44 -17.50
CA VAL A 134 -2.93 -19.30 -16.77
C VAL A 134 -2.14 -20.15 -15.78
N SER A 135 -2.69 -20.34 -14.58
CA SER A 135 -2.08 -21.18 -13.56
C SER A 135 -3.14 -21.91 -12.74
N ASP A 136 -2.84 -23.16 -12.38
CA ASP A 136 -3.59 -24.01 -11.46
C ASP A 136 -3.44 -23.59 -10.00
N ARG A 137 -2.45 -22.73 -9.70
CA ARG A 137 -2.07 -22.31 -8.34
C ARG A 137 -2.81 -21.07 -7.85
N VAL A 138 -3.56 -20.42 -8.69
CA VAL A 138 -4.38 -19.24 -8.33
C VAL A 138 -5.86 -19.62 -8.39
N VAL A 139 -6.61 -19.16 -7.39
CA VAL A 139 -8.07 -19.39 -7.31
C VAL A 139 -8.85 -18.22 -7.90
N THR A 140 -8.27 -17.02 -7.83
CA THR A 140 -8.85 -15.79 -8.38
C THR A 140 -7.90 -15.16 -9.36
N PRO A 141 -8.39 -14.43 -10.38
CA PRO A 141 -7.54 -13.61 -11.23
C PRO A 141 -6.67 -12.68 -10.39
N VAL A 142 -5.43 -12.48 -10.81
CA VAL A 142 -4.49 -11.64 -10.07
C VAL A 142 -3.50 -10.98 -11.01
N THR A 143 -3.25 -9.69 -10.76
CA THR A 143 -2.16 -8.97 -11.41
C THR A 143 -0.91 -9.05 -10.55
N TYR A 144 0.21 -9.43 -11.17
CA TYR A 144 1.50 -9.57 -10.52
C TYR A 144 2.60 -8.82 -11.28
N GLY A 145 3.61 -8.36 -10.53
CA GLY A 145 4.77 -7.66 -11.06
C GLY A 145 4.57 -6.14 -11.17
N ILE A 146 5.60 -5.39 -10.73
CA ILE A 146 5.60 -3.93 -10.75
C ILE A 146 6.15 -3.39 -12.08
N LEU A 147 7.32 -3.88 -12.49
CA LEU A 147 8.00 -3.42 -13.71
C LEU A 147 7.54 -4.16 -14.96
N LYS A 148 7.35 -5.46 -14.86
CA LYS A 148 6.85 -6.33 -15.94
C LYS A 148 5.54 -6.96 -15.45
N PRO A 149 4.41 -6.30 -15.68
CA PRO A 149 3.13 -6.78 -15.17
C PRO A 149 2.65 -8.01 -15.93
N HIS A 150 2.08 -8.95 -15.18
CA HIS A 150 1.44 -10.16 -15.69
C HIS A 150 0.04 -10.24 -15.11
N ILE A 151 -0.93 -10.64 -15.91
CA ILE A 151 -2.25 -11.03 -15.46
C ILE A 151 -2.27 -12.56 -15.42
N VAL A 152 -2.58 -13.13 -14.27
CA VAL A 152 -2.66 -14.57 -14.10
C VAL A 152 -4.10 -14.95 -13.83
N LEU A 153 -4.64 -15.80 -14.72
CA LEU A 153 -5.99 -16.30 -14.64
C LEU A 153 -5.99 -17.71 -14.05
N PRO A 154 -6.99 -18.08 -13.23
CA PRO A 154 -7.10 -19.44 -12.72
C PRO A 154 -7.48 -20.42 -13.83
N GLU A 155 -6.88 -21.61 -13.86
CA GLU A 155 -7.21 -22.66 -14.81
C GLU A 155 -8.67 -23.13 -14.68
N SER A 156 -9.22 -23.10 -13.47
CA SER A 156 -10.60 -23.48 -13.15
C SER A 156 -11.66 -22.49 -13.66
N MET A 157 -11.26 -21.38 -14.30
CA MET A 157 -12.19 -20.38 -14.79
C MET A 157 -12.95 -20.86 -16.03
N ASN A 158 -14.22 -20.46 -16.16
CA ASN A 158 -15.01 -20.76 -17.36
C ASN A 158 -14.62 -19.85 -18.54
N TYR A 159 -13.73 -20.33 -19.39
CA TYR A 159 -13.23 -19.61 -20.57
C TYR A 159 -14.26 -19.56 -21.73
N ASN A 160 -15.33 -20.34 -21.71
CA ASN A 160 -16.37 -20.32 -22.73
C ASN A 160 -17.21 -19.02 -22.71
N ASN A 161 -17.21 -18.33 -21.56
CA ASN A 161 -17.87 -17.04 -21.45
C ASN A 161 -16.88 -15.90 -21.77
N ALA A 162 -16.75 -15.57 -23.05
CA ALA A 162 -15.83 -14.55 -23.53
C ALA A 162 -16.07 -13.16 -22.88
N SER A 163 -17.34 -12.81 -22.62
CA SER A 163 -17.69 -11.54 -21.98
C SER A 163 -17.17 -11.46 -20.55
N LEU A 164 -17.31 -12.55 -19.77
CA LEU A 164 -16.78 -12.63 -18.41
C LEU A 164 -15.25 -12.52 -18.40
N VAL A 165 -14.58 -13.25 -19.28
CA VAL A 165 -13.12 -13.23 -19.42
C VAL A 165 -12.63 -11.82 -19.75
N GLN A 166 -13.29 -11.17 -20.71
CA GLN A 166 -12.95 -9.79 -21.10
C GLN A 166 -13.14 -8.81 -19.95
N HIS A 167 -14.24 -8.91 -19.20
CA HIS A 167 -14.51 -8.06 -18.05
C HIS A 167 -13.40 -8.18 -16.99
N ILE A 168 -12.98 -9.40 -16.66
CA ILE A 168 -11.91 -9.68 -15.72
C ILE A 168 -10.59 -9.09 -16.21
N ILE A 169 -10.27 -9.26 -17.48
CA ILE A 169 -9.01 -8.72 -18.03
C ILE A 169 -9.00 -7.20 -18.01
N ILE A 170 -10.13 -6.55 -18.28
CA ILE A 170 -10.27 -5.09 -18.18
C ILE A 170 -10.03 -4.64 -16.72
N HIS A 171 -10.61 -5.34 -15.74
CA HIS A 171 -10.42 -5.05 -14.33
C HIS A 171 -8.93 -5.13 -13.94
N GLU A 172 -8.27 -6.24 -14.26
CA GLU A 172 -6.84 -6.42 -13.99
C GLU A 172 -5.96 -5.41 -14.75
N ALA A 173 -6.37 -5.02 -15.98
CA ALA A 173 -5.66 -3.99 -16.74
C ALA A 173 -5.70 -2.62 -16.07
N PHE A 174 -6.79 -2.24 -15.41
CA PHE A 174 -6.87 -1.00 -14.64
C PHE A 174 -5.93 -1.01 -13.43
N HIS A 175 -5.76 -2.14 -12.73
CA HIS A 175 -4.74 -2.27 -11.67
C HIS A 175 -3.33 -2.03 -12.21
N ILE A 176 -3.03 -2.52 -13.42
CA ILE A 176 -1.73 -2.27 -14.08
C ILE A 176 -1.58 -0.81 -14.49
N TYR A 177 -2.63 -0.22 -15.08
CA TYR A 177 -2.63 1.18 -15.52
C TYR A 177 -2.29 2.13 -14.37
N TRP A 178 -2.91 1.94 -13.22
CA TRP A 178 -2.72 2.77 -12.05
C TRP A 178 -1.53 2.37 -11.17
N MET A 179 -0.82 1.30 -11.52
CA MET A 179 0.31 0.77 -10.75
C MET A 179 -0.07 0.39 -9.30
N ASP A 180 -1.26 -0.14 -9.10
CA ASP A 180 -1.80 -0.44 -7.77
C ASP A 180 -0.92 -1.41 -6.97
N ASN A 181 -0.22 -2.34 -7.64
CA ASN A 181 0.77 -3.22 -7.02
C ASN A 181 1.95 -2.46 -6.39
N LEU A 182 2.40 -1.37 -7.03
CA LEU A 182 3.44 -0.50 -6.46
C LEU A 182 2.91 0.23 -5.22
N VAL A 183 1.68 0.74 -5.30
CA VAL A 183 1.04 1.45 -4.19
C VAL A 183 0.84 0.53 -2.98
N LYS A 184 0.33 -0.68 -3.21
CA LYS A 184 0.19 -1.71 -2.18
C LYS A 184 1.56 -2.09 -1.58
N PHE A 185 2.56 -2.35 -2.41
CA PHE A 185 3.92 -2.66 -1.95
C PHE A 185 4.49 -1.54 -1.06
N LEU A 186 4.37 -0.29 -1.50
CA LEU A 186 4.86 0.87 -0.76
C LEU A 186 4.16 1.03 0.59
N SER A 187 2.84 0.80 0.64
CA SER A 187 2.07 0.86 1.88
C SER A 187 2.52 -0.21 2.88
N PHE A 188 2.75 -1.43 2.44
CA PHE A 188 3.26 -2.51 3.29
C PHE A 188 4.70 -2.28 3.74
N PHE A 189 5.54 -1.72 2.87
CA PHE A 189 6.89 -1.31 3.23
C PHE A 189 6.87 -0.25 4.35
N MET A 190 6.03 0.78 4.23
CA MET A 190 5.87 1.78 5.27
C MET A 190 5.28 1.19 6.56
N ARG A 191 4.33 0.28 6.47
CA ARG A 191 3.80 -0.45 7.62
C ARG A 191 4.88 -1.24 8.35
N SER A 192 5.84 -1.82 7.65
CA SER A 192 6.95 -2.56 8.25
C SER A 192 7.86 -1.67 9.09
N ILE A 193 8.09 -0.44 8.66
CA ILE A 193 8.90 0.56 9.40
C ILE A 193 8.11 1.13 10.59
N TYR A 194 6.83 1.45 10.38
CA TYR A 194 5.95 2.07 11.38
C TYR A 194 5.00 1.03 12.01
N TRP A 195 5.45 -0.20 12.18
CA TRP A 195 4.67 -1.34 12.65
C TRP A 195 3.97 -1.10 13.98
N PHE A 196 4.57 -0.29 14.86
CA PHE A 196 4.04 0.07 16.18
C PHE A 196 2.87 1.06 16.13
N ASN A 197 2.61 1.68 14.96
CA ASN A 197 1.51 2.61 14.79
C ASN A 197 0.25 1.88 14.24
N PRO A 198 -0.82 1.70 15.03
CA PRO A 198 -2.03 0.99 14.58
C PRO A 198 -2.73 1.69 13.41
N LEU A 199 -2.57 3.00 13.26
CA LEU A 199 -3.15 3.74 12.15
C LEU A 199 -2.52 3.38 10.80
N MET A 200 -1.28 2.89 10.78
CA MET A 200 -0.66 2.37 9.55
C MET A 200 -1.33 1.09 9.06
N TRP A 201 -1.81 0.26 9.97
CA TRP A 201 -2.57 -0.95 9.63
C TRP A 201 -3.93 -0.59 9.06
N LEU A 202 -4.61 0.40 9.67
CA LEU A 202 -5.87 0.95 9.14
C LEU A 202 -5.69 1.60 7.77
N LEU A 203 -4.59 2.35 7.56
CA LEU A 203 -4.24 2.92 6.26
C LEU A 203 -4.14 1.82 5.20
N CYS A 204 -3.35 0.77 5.43
CA CYS A 204 -3.19 -0.32 4.47
C CYS A 204 -4.53 -1.01 4.15
N PHE A 205 -5.38 -1.20 5.17
CA PHE A 205 -6.69 -1.82 5.01
C PHE A 205 -7.63 -0.96 4.14
N TYR A 206 -7.75 0.33 4.46
CA TYR A 206 -8.62 1.22 3.69
C TYR A 206 -8.09 1.53 2.30
N LEU A 207 -6.77 1.69 2.17
CA LEU A 207 -6.13 1.89 0.87
C LEU A 207 -6.43 0.72 -0.07
N SER A 208 -6.32 -0.54 0.40
CA SER A 208 -6.64 -1.70 -0.43
C SER A 208 -8.11 -1.69 -0.86
N LYS A 209 -9.04 -1.36 0.03
CA LYS A 209 -10.46 -1.24 -0.32
C LYS A 209 -10.75 -0.11 -1.32
N ASP A 210 -10.09 1.03 -1.16
CA ASP A 210 -10.29 2.18 -2.03
C ASP A 210 -9.69 1.94 -3.43
N ILE A 211 -8.61 1.16 -3.53
CA ILE A 211 -8.05 0.69 -4.81
C ILE A 211 -9.05 -0.19 -5.54
N GLU A 212 -9.65 -1.19 -4.88
CA GLU A 212 -10.66 -2.07 -5.49
C GLU A 212 -11.89 -1.27 -5.95
N MET A 213 -12.42 -0.40 -5.08
CA MET A 213 -13.56 0.46 -5.42
C MET A 213 -13.26 1.36 -6.63
N ALA A 214 -12.07 1.96 -6.67
CA ALA A 214 -11.65 2.81 -7.78
C ALA A 214 -11.46 2.02 -9.08
N CYS A 215 -11.03 0.76 -8.99
CA CYS A 215 -10.91 -0.14 -10.13
C CYS A 215 -12.30 -0.47 -10.69
N ASP A 216 -13.25 -0.86 -9.83
CA ASP A 216 -14.63 -1.16 -10.24
C ASP A 216 -15.30 0.04 -10.90
N GLU A 217 -15.15 1.26 -10.35
CA GLU A 217 -15.66 2.49 -10.96
C GLU A 217 -15.13 2.72 -12.39
N ASN A 218 -13.81 2.48 -12.60
CA ASN A 218 -13.21 2.62 -13.93
C ASN A 218 -13.71 1.55 -14.90
N VAL A 219 -13.90 0.31 -14.45
CA VAL A 219 -14.43 -0.78 -15.27
C VAL A 219 -15.85 -0.47 -15.72
N ILE A 220 -16.72 -0.05 -14.79
CA ILE A 220 -18.11 0.34 -15.10
C ILE A 220 -18.13 1.49 -16.09
N SER A 221 -17.31 2.51 -15.89
CA SER A 221 -17.23 3.65 -16.83
C SER A 221 -16.73 3.24 -18.21
N TYR A 222 -15.79 2.29 -18.29
CA TYR A 222 -15.24 1.83 -19.57
C TYR A 222 -16.21 0.95 -20.37
N ILE A 223 -16.98 0.08 -19.68
CA ILE A 223 -17.91 -0.85 -20.32
C ILE A 223 -19.27 -0.18 -20.59
N GLY A 224 -19.63 0.84 -19.81
CA GLY A 224 -20.90 1.56 -19.94
C GLY A 224 -20.94 2.58 -21.07
N HIS A 225 -19.83 2.75 -21.78
CA HIS A 225 -19.71 3.51 -23.03
C HIS A 225 -19.57 2.57 -24.24
#